data_936308b6ad33a3994edba1a0473d1116
#
_entry.id   936308b6ad33a3994edba1a0473d1116
#
_cell.length_a   1.000
_cell.length_b   1.000
_cell.length_c   1.000
_cell.angle_alpha   90.00
_cell.angle_beta   90.00
_cell.angle_gamma   90.00
#
_symmetry.space_group_name_H-M   'P 1'
#
loop_
_entity.id
_entity.type
_entity.pdbx_description
1 polymer ?
#
loop_
_entity_poly.entity_id
_entity_poly.type
_entity_poly.pdbx_seq_one_letter_code
_entity_poly.pdbx_strand_id
1 'polypeptide(L)'
;MKLTTEQAQEIKDQQSQQNQTKRVTAPALENILYEAIPALDHGFVRVVDYMGDDTSIVQSARVSYGKGTKKVSTDAGLIKYLMRHWHSTPFEMCEIKYHVKLPIFIARQWIRHRTANVNEYSARYSILDKEFYLPSAENLAAQSSNNRQGRGDVLEGEQAKEVLELLKNDSERTYDNYETMLNERFDGSTIDENKKGLARELARMNLTLNTYTQWYWKTDL
;
A
#
# COMPACT_ATOMS: atom_id res chain seq x y z
N MET A 1 12.40 -0.96 5.82
CA MET A 1 11.91 -2.35 5.62
C MET A 1 13.10 -3.29 5.48
N LYS A 2 13.11 -4.42 6.21
CA LYS A 2 14.09 -5.50 5.98
C LYS A 2 13.33 -6.68 5.39
N LEU A 3 13.69 -7.06 4.16
CA LEU A 3 13.19 -8.28 3.54
C LEU A 3 13.90 -9.49 4.16
N THR A 4 13.18 -10.60 4.32
CA THR A 4 13.83 -11.87 4.62
C THR A 4 14.61 -12.36 3.40
N THR A 5 15.56 -13.28 3.59
CA THR A 5 16.32 -13.86 2.49
C THR A 5 15.41 -14.55 1.47
N GLU A 6 14.37 -15.22 1.93
CA GLU A 6 13.37 -15.88 1.08
C GLU A 6 12.58 -14.88 0.26
N GLN A 7 12.09 -13.80 0.88
CA GLN A 7 11.37 -12.72 0.17
C GLN A 7 12.26 -12.04 -0.88
N ALA A 8 13.52 -11.78 -0.55
CA ALA A 8 14.45 -11.19 -1.49
C ALA A 8 14.77 -12.13 -2.67
N GLN A 9 14.82 -13.44 -2.43
CA GLN A 9 15.03 -14.43 -3.49
C GLN A 9 13.78 -14.55 -4.37
N GLU A 10 12.58 -14.61 -3.78
CA GLU A 10 11.30 -14.64 -4.53
C GLU A 10 11.17 -13.45 -5.47
N ILE A 11 11.52 -12.24 -5.00
CA ILE A 11 11.51 -11.02 -5.84
C ILE A 11 12.46 -11.16 -7.02
N LYS A 12 13.69 -11.65 -6.80
CA LYS A 12 14.68 -11.87 -7.87
C LYS A 12 14.19 -12.89 -8.88
N ASP A 13 13.59 -13.98 -8.42
CA ASP A 13 13.06 -15.02 -9.28
C ASP A 13 11.92 -14.48 -10.16
N GLN A 14 11.02 -13.68 -9.59
CA GLN A 14 9.95 -13.00 -10.33
C GLN A 14 10.51 -12.02 -11.36
N GLN A 15 11.49 -11.21 -11.01
CA GLN A 15 12.13 -10.24 -11.93
C GLN A 15 12.93 -10.91 -13.05
N SER A 16 13.43 -12.12 -12.83
CA SER A 16 14.18 -12.87 -13.84
C SER A 16 13.31 -13.56 -14.88
N GLN A 17 12.01 -13.70 -14.63
CA GLN A 17 11.08 -14.32 -15.56
C GLN A 17 10.84 -13.40 -16.77
N GLN A 18 11.02 -13.95 -17.97
CA GLN A 18 10.70 -13.25 -19.21
C GLN A 18 9.59 -14.00 -19.95
N ASN A 19 8.49 -13.32 -20.18
CA ASN A 19 7.35 -13.87 -20.89
C ASN A 19 7.16 -13.12 -22.22
N GLN A 20 6.98 -13.85 -23.32
CA GLN A 20 6.57 -13.24 -24.57
C GLN A 20 5.08 -12.88 -24.48
N THR A 21 4.76 -11.64 -24.84
CA THR A 21 3.38 -11.14 -24.86
C THR A 21 3.10 -10.41 -26.17
N LYS A 22 1.84 -10.46 -26.63
CA LYS A 22 1.34 -9.61 -27.72
C LYS A 22 0.77 -8.28 -27.23
N ARG A 23 0.76 -8.06 -25.91
CA ARG A 23 0.31 -6.81 -25.31
C ARG A 23 1.42 -5.77 -25.38
N VAL A 24 1.02 -4.50 -25.40
CA VAL A 24 1.97 -3.40 -25.22
C VAL A 24 2.58 -3.46 -23.83
N THR A 25 3.82 -3.07 -23.71
CA THR A 25 4.56 -2.98 -22.46
C THR A 25 5.05 -1.55 -22.23
N ALA A 26 5.09 -1.13 -20.98
CA ALA A 26 5.65 0.16 -20.56
C ALA A 26 7.05 -0.07 -19.96
N PRO A 27 8.15 0.25 -20.69
CA PRO A 27 9.50 -0.10 -20.24
C PRO A 27 9.86 0.44 -18.86
N ALA A 28 9.32 1.60 -18.48
CA ALA A 28 9.56 2.17 -17.16
C ALA A 28 8.91 1.34 -16.04
N LEU A 29 7.73 0.76 -16.27
CA LEU A 29 7.07 -0.13 -15.32
C LEU A 29 7.75 -1.51 -15.29
N GLU A 30 8.15 -2.04 -16.45
CA GLU A 30 8.91 -3.30 -16.53
C GLU A 30 10.18 -3.26 -15.66
N ASN A 31 10.86 -2.13 -15.62
CA ASN A 31 12.10 -1.96 -14.84
C ASN A 31 11.87 -1.98 -13.32
N ILE A 32 10.65 -1.70 -12.85
CA ILE A 32 10.33 -1.64 -11.42
C ILE A 32 9.31 -2.70 -10.98
N LEU A 33 8.91 -3.60 -11.90
CA LEU A 33 8.03 -4.70 -11.53
C LEU A 33 8.61 -5.51 -10.38
N TYR A 34 7.76 -5.83 -9.42
CA TYR A 34 8.06 -6.58 -8.21
C TYR A 34 9.06 -5.91 -7.25
N GLU A 35 9.63 -4.75 -7.60
CA GLU A 35 10.49 -4.01 -6.68
C GLU A 35 9.66 -3.46 -5.51
N ALA A 36 10.04 -3.82 -4.28
CA ALA A 36 9.42 -3.29 -3.07
C ALA A 36 10.04 -1.94 -2.73
N ILE A 37 9.45 -0.86 -3.18
CA ILE A 37 9.89 0.52 -2.91
C ILE A 37 9.51 0.85 -1.46
N PRO A 38 10.47 1.08 -0.54
CA PRO A 38 10.20 1.32 0.86
C PRO A 38 9.35 2.59 1.08
N ALA A 39 8.41 2.52 2.00
CA ALA A 39 7.61 3.64 2.45
C ALA A 39 7.42 3.56 3.97
N LEU A 40 7.73 4.62 4.69
CA LEU A 40 7.76 4.64 6.16
C LEU A 40 8.81 3.66 6.72
N ASP A 41 8.59 3.16 7.96
CA ASP A 41 9.53 2.26 8.66
C ASP A 41 9.43 0.79 8.19
N HIS A 42 8.21 0.25 8.03
CA HIS A 42 7.96 -1.15 7.65
C HIS A 42 7.17 -1.30 6.34
N GLY A 43 6.65 -0.20 5.81
CA GLY A 43 5.80 -0.20 4.63
C GLY A 43 6.55 -0.29 3.31
N PHE A 44 5.81 -0.56 2.24
CA PHE A 44 6.30 -0.52 0.88
C PHE A 44 5.15 -0.31 -0.12
N VAL A 45 5.52 0.15 -1.32
CA VAL A 45 4.68 0.11 -2.52
C VAL A 45 5.41 -0.69 -3.59
N ARG A 46 4.73 -1.64 -4.21
CA ARG A 46 5.28 -2.53 -5.24
C ARG A 46 4.31 -2.61 -6.41
N VAL A 47 4.77 -2.35 -7.63
CA VAL A 47 3.99 -2.64 -8.84
C VAL A 47 4.06 -4.13 -9.11
N VAL A 48 2.93 -4.79 -9.28
CA VAL A 48 2.89 -6.25 -9.51
C VAL A 48 2.27 -6.62 -10.87
N ASP A 49 1.54 -5.68 -11.48
CA ASP A 49 0.90 -5.90 -12.78
C ASP A 49 0.41 -4.57 -13.34
N TYR A 50 0.24 -4.47 -14.66
CA TYR A 50 -0.33 -3.30 -15.30
C TYR A 50 -0.97 -3.69 -16.66
N MET A 51 -1.82 -2.81 -17.17
CA MET A 51 -2.43 -2.93 -18.49
C MET A 51 -2.33 -1.60 -19.23
N GLY A 52 -1.80 -1.64 -20.44
CA GLY A 52 -1.74 -0.48 -21.33
C GLY A 52 -0.47 0.35 -21.20
N ASP A 53 -0.36 1.32 -22.08
CA ASP A 53 0.68 2.34 -22.16
C ASP A 53 0.09 3.64 -22.75
N ASP A 54 0.91 4.64 -23.01
CA ASP A 54 0.50 5.90 -23.64
C ASP A 54 -0.25 5.71 -24.96
N THR A 55 0.09 4.68 -25.73
CA THR A 55 -0.60 4.39 -27.00
C THR A 55 -2.02 3.88 -26.79
N SER A 56 -2.28 3.20 -25.68
CA SER A 56 -3.61 2.71 -25.29
C SER A 56 -4.56 3.87 -24.98
N ILE A 57 -4.08 4.91 -24.31
CA ILE A 57 -4.83 6.16 -24.06
C ILE A 57 -5.23 6.83 -25.37
N VAL A 58 -4.25 6.95 -26.28
CA VAL A 58 -4.44 7.61 -27.58
C VAL A 58 -5.40 6.83 -28.46
N GLN A 59 -5.28 5.50 -28.51
CA GLN A 59 -6.18 4.64 -29.28
C GLN A 59 -7.62 4.76 -28.77
N SER A 60 -7.80 4.74 -27.46
CA SER A 60 -9.10 4.92 -26.82
C SER A 60 -9.73 6.27 -27.17
N ALA A 61 -8.97 7.35 -27.06
CA ALA A 61 -9.47 8.69 -27.42
C ALA A 61 -9.85 8.78 -28.91
N ARG A 62 -9.08 8.15 -29.80
CA ARG A 62 -9.30 8.23 -31.26
C ARG A 62 -10.42 7.33 -31.78
N VAL A 63 -10.83 6.34 -31.01
CA VAL A 63 -11.97 5.49 -31.40
C VAL A 63 -13.23 6.32 -31.64
N SER A 64 -13.41 7.40 -30.91
CA SER A 64 -14.52 8.34 -31.07
C SER A 64 -14.55 9.04 -32.43
N TYR A 65 -13.43 9.07 -33.14
CA TYR A 65 -13.29 9.70 -34.48
C TYR A 65 -13.10 8.69 -35.60
N GLY A 66 -13.12 7.39 -35.31
CA GLY A 66 -12.90 6.33 -36.31
C GLY A 66 -11.53 6.36 -36.96
N LYS A 67 -10.53 7.04 -36.34
CA LYS A 67 -9.17 7.22 -36.91
C LYS A 67 -8.15 6.59 -35.99
N GLY A 68 -7.37 5.66 -36.51
CA GLY A 68 -6.26 5.04 -35.75
C GLY A 68 -5.12 5.99 -35.37
N THR A 69 -4.11 5.46 -34.68
CA THR A 69 -2.88 6.16 -34.28
C THR A 69 -2.13 6.76 -35.49
N LYS A 70 -1.70 8.01 -35.38
CA LYS A 70 -1.00 8.68 -36.51
C LYS A 70 0.51 8.77 -36.31
N LYS A 71 1.02 9.33 -35.23
CA LYS A 71 2.46 9.48 -34.92
C LYS A 71 2.69 9.72 -33.43
N VAL A 72 3.78 9.19 -32.88
CA VAL A 72 4.16 9.32 -31.46
C VAL A 72 4.23 10.79 -30.97
N SER A 73 4.76 11.71 -31.77
CA SER A 73 4.87 13.12 -31.42
C SER A 73 3.52 13.84 -31.30
N THR A 74 2.51 13.42 -32.05
CA THR A 74 1.14 13.92 -31.93
C THR A 74 0.39 13.30 -30.78
N ASP A 75 0.81 12.13 -30.35
CA ASP A 75 0.17 11.37 -29.29
C ASP A 75 0.43 12.00 -27.92
N ALA A 76 1.66 12.41 -27.61
CA ALA A 76 1.99 13.14 -26.39
C ALA A 76 1.20 14.47 -26.26
N GLY A 77 1.00 15.17 -27.38
CA GLY A 77 0.19 16.38 -27.44
C GLY A 77 -1.28 16.10 -27.11
N LEU A 78 -1.83 15.01 -27.64
CA LEU A 78 -3.20 14.58 -27.37
C LEU A 78 -3.38 14.19 -25.89
N ILE A 79 -2.49 13.41 -25.30
CA ILE A 79 -2.54 13.02 -23.90
C ILE A 79 -2.58 14.27 -23.00
N LYS A 80 -1.67 15.23 -23.24
CA LYS A 80 -1.65 16.50 -22.50
C LYS A 80 -2.94 17.31 -22.67
N TYR A 81 -3.53 17.29 -23.86
CA TYR A 81 -4.82 17.94 -24.11
C TYR A 81 -5.94 17.27 -23.29
N LEU A 82 -6.04 15.93 -23.34
CA LEU A 82 -7.03 15.15 -22.61
C LEU A 82 -6.94 15.41 -21.10
N MET A 83 -5.73 15.37 -20.52
CA MET A 83 -5.50 15.68 -19.11
C MET A 83 -5.95 17.11 -18.75
N ARG A 84 -5.54 18.10 -19.55
CA ARG A 84 -5.86 19.51 -19.28
C ARG A 84 -7.37 19.78 -19.31
N HIS A 85 -8.10 19.06 -20.12
CA HIS A 85 -9.54 19.22 -20.30
C HIS A 85 -10.39 18.19 -19.56
N TRP A 86 -9.77 17.42 -18.63
CA TRP A 86 -10.46 16.46 -17.78
C TRP A 86 -11.23 15.36 -18.54
N HIS A 87 -10.70 14.93 -19.67
CA HIS A 87 -11.21 13.75 -20.38
C HIS A 87 -10.64 12.48 -19.74
N SER A 88 -11.30 11.96 -18.69
CA SER A 88 -10.81 10.84 -17.90
C SER A 88 -10.89 9.48 -18.60
N THR A 89 -12.00 9.20 -19.29
CA THR A 89 -12.29 7.87 -19.85
C THR A 89 -11.13 7.24 -20.68
N PRO A 90 -10.36 7.98 -21.49
CA PRO A 90 -9.21 7.37 -22.19
C PRO A 90 -8.11 6.86 -21.24
N PHE A 91 -7.94 7.48 -20.07
CA PHE A 91 -6.96 7.05 -19.07
C PHE A 91 -7.44 5.81 -18.32
N GLU A 92 -8.75 5.65 -18.14
CA GLU A 92 -9.37 4.47 -17.52
C GLU A 92 -9.13 3.17 -18.32
N MET A 93 -8.61 3.28 -19.54
CA MET A 93 -8.17 2.14 -20.36
C MET A 93 -6.76 1.65 -20.02
N CYS A 94 -6.11 2.26 -19.06
CA CYS A 94 -4.84 1.82 -18.49
C CYS A 94 -5.03 1.57 -16.99
N GLU A 95 -4.53 0.45 -16.51
CA GLU A 95 -4.65 0.05 -15.10
C GLU A 95 -3.28 -0.29 -14.51
N ILE A 96 -3.11 -0.04 -13.21
CA ILE A 96 -1.94 -0.48 -12.47
C ILE A 96 -2.41 -1.23 -11.22
N LYS A 97 -1.77 -2.37 -10.95
CA LYS A 97 -1.99 -3.17 -9.75
C LYS A 97 -0.78 -3.05 -8.82
N TYR A 98 -1.04 -2.58 -7.63
CA TYR A 98 -0.04 -2.44 -6.59
C TYR A 98 -0.22 -3.50 -5.50
N HIS A 99 0.90 -3.94 -4.92
CA HIS A 99 0.93 -4.54 -3.60
C HIS A 99 1.47 -3.48 -2.63
N VAL A 100 0.69 -3.15 -1.61
CA VAL A 100 1.02 -2.09 -0.66
C VAL A 100 0.96 -2.64 0.76
N LYS A 101 2.00 -2.34 1.55
CA LYS A 101 2.03 -2.55 2.99
C LYS A 101 1.99 -1.18 3.68
N LEU A 102 0.98 -0.97 4.52
CA LEU A 102 0.71 0.34 5.10
C LEU A 102 0.04 0.19 6.48
N PRO A 103 0.13 1.19 7.38
CA PRO A 103 -0.60 1.17 8.65
C PRO A 103 -2.12 1.26 8.45
N ILE A 104 -2.89 0.60 9.32
CA ILE A 104 -4.37 0.56 9.22
C ILE A 104 -4.98 1.96 9.20
N PHE A 105 -4.46 2.93 9.96
CA PHE A 105 -5.02 4.30 9.95
C PHE A 105 -4.84 5.00 8.59
N ILE A 106 -3.76 4.70 7.86
CA ILE A 106 -3.56 5.18 6.48
C ILE A 106 -4.48 4.43 5.52
N ALA A 107 -4.55 3.09 5.66
CA ALA A 107 -5.46 2.26 4.85
C ALA A 107 -6.90 2.75 4.93
N ARG A 108 -7.34 3.14 6.13
CA ARG A 108 -8.67 3.67 6.37
C ARG A 108 -8.97 4.97 5.62
N GLN A 109 -7.96 5.81 5.39
CA GLN A 109 -8.09 7.02 4.56
C GLN A 109 -8.06 6.66 3.08
N TRP A 110 -7.11 5.81 2.68
CA TRP A 110 -6.91 5.44 1.27
C TRP A 110 -8.13 4.73 0.66
N ILE A 111 -8.77 3.81 1.41
CA ILE A 111 -9.95 3.05 0.93
C ILE A 111 -11.15 3.94 0.57
N ARG A 112 -11.12 5.23 0.89
CA ARG A 112 -12.16 6.20 0.49
C ARG A 112 -12.06 6.58 -1.00
N HIS A 113 -10.96 6.29 -1.68
CA HIS A 113 -10.85 6.31 -3.14
C HIS A 113 -11.53 5.05 -3.70
N ARG A 114 -12.75 5.23 -4.21
CA ARG A 114 -13.66 4.10 -4.51
C ARG A 114 -13.56 3.56 -5.92
N THR A 115 -12.86 4.25 -6.83
CA THR A 115 -12.62 3.81 -8.21
C THR A 115 -11.44 2.85 -8.30
N ALA A 116 -11.44 1.82 -7.44
CA ALA A 116 -10.38 0.83 -7.35
C ALA A 116 -10.92 -0.52 -6.88
N ASN A 117 -10.16 -1.58 -7.14
CA ASN A 117 -10.39 -2.90 -6.58
C ASN A 117 -9.36 -3.17 -5.48
N VAL A 118 -9.83 -3.69 -4.36
CA VAL A 118 -9.01 -3.95 -3.16
C VAL A 118 -9.17 -5.38 -2.73
N ASN A 119 -8.03 -6.03 -2.41
CA ASN A 119 -8.01 -7.30 -1.70
C ASN A 119 -7.01 -7.20 -0.55
N GLU A 120 -7.52 -7.11 0.68
CA GLU A 120 -6.73 -6.86 1.88
C GLU A 120 -6.39 -8.17 2.61
N TYR A 121 -5.20 -8.20 3.21
CA TYR A 121 -4.76 -9.23 4.15
C TYR A 121 -5.77 -9.38 5.29
N SER A 122 -6.17 -10.60 5.58
CA SER A 122 -7.24 -10.83 6.53
C SER A 122 -6.73 -11.29 7.91
N ALA A 123 -6.83 -10.42 8.88
CA ALA A 123 -6.64 -10.76 10.31
C ALA A 123 -7.68 -11.77 10.87
N ARG A 124 -8.59 -12.27 10.03
CA ARG A 124 -9.50 -13.37 10.36
C ARG A 124 -8.90 -14.73 10.07
N TYR A 125 -7.99 -14.79 9.08
CA TYR A 125 -7.37 -16.04 8.63
C TYR A 125 -5.94 -16.21 9.14
N SER A 126 -5.26 -15.12 9.43
CA SER A 126 -3.87 -15.12 9.87
C SER A 126 -3.69 -14.18 11.08
N ILE A 127 -2.66 -14.46 11.88
CA ILE A 127 -2.19 -13.52 12.90
C ILE A 127 -1.41 -12.43 12.18
N LEU A 128 -1.69 -11.16 12.50
CA LEU A 128 -0.98 -10.02 11.91
C LEU A 128 0.47 -9.97 12.42
N ASP A 129 1.36 -9.50 11.57
CA ASP A 129 2.76 -9.26 11.93
C ASP A 129 2.86 -8.29 13.12
N LYS A 130 3.83 -8.51 14.02
CA LYS A 130 4.13 -7.59 15.13
C LYS A 130 4.92 -6.38 14.61
N GLU A 131 4.29 -5.60 13.74
CA GLU A 131 4.87 -4.42 13.13
C GLU A 131 3.93 -3.23 13.27
N PHE A 132 4.46 -2.12 13.76
CA PHE A 132 3.72 -0.90 14.05
C PHE A 132 4.44 0.30 13.44
N TYR A 133 3.70 1.22 12.88
CA TYR A 133 4.26 2.49 12.44
C TYR A 133 4.58 3.36 13.66
N LEU A 134 5.84 3.73 13.79
CA LEU A 134 6.28 4.75 14.73
C LEU A 134 6.84 5.92 13.91
N PRO A 135 6.27 7.14 14.05
CA PRO A 135 6.76 8.28 13.31
C PRO A 135 8.19 8.61 13.71
N SER A 136 9.04 8.99 12.74
CA SER A 136 10.34 9.58 13.06
C SER A 136 10.13 10.92 13.78
N ALA A 137 11.12 11.37 14.54
CA ALA A 137 11.02 12.59 15.36
C ALA A 137 10.61 13.81 14.52
N GLU A 138 11.12 13.94 13.30
CA GLU A 138 10.79 14.99 12.35
C GLU A 138 9.33 14.99 11.85
N ASN A 139 8.64 13.85 12.00
CA ASN A 139 7.25 13.68 11.58
C ASN A 139 6.25 13.79 12.76
N LEU A 140 6.75 13.95 13.97
CA LEU A 140 5.96 14.15 15.19
C LEU A 140 5.52 15.60 15.29
N ALA A 141 4.48 15.98 14.56
CA ALA A 141 4.01 17.36 14.52
C ALA A 141 2.77 17.57 15.38
N ALA A 142 2.71 18.72 16.03
CA ALA A 142 1.53 19.20 16.75
C ALA A 142 0.35 19.42 15.79
N GLN A 143 -0.85 19.58 16.35
CA GLN A 143 -2.01 20.02 15.56
C GLN A 143 -1.82 21.49 15.12
N SER A 144 -2.06 21.78 13.84
CA SER A 144 -2.05 23.16 13.36
C SER A 144 -3.13 24.01 14.04
N SER A 145 -2.76 25.22 14.47
CA SER A 145 -3.69 26.20 15.04
C SER A 145 -4.60 26.85 13.99
N ASN A 146 -4.16 26.91 12.75
CA ASN A 146 -4.83 27.63 11.67
C ASN A 146 -5.62 26.71 10.73
N ASN A 147 -5.28 25.44 10.66
CA ASN A 147 -5.94 24.45 9.81
C ASN A 147 -6.20 23.18 10.60
N ARG A 148 -7.46 22.90 10.89
CA ARG A 148 -7.87 21.70 11.66
C ARG A 148 -7.46 20.36 11.04
N GLN A 149 -7.12 20.34 9.77
CA GLN A 149 -6.63 19.13 9.06
C GLN A 149 -5.10 19.16 8.86
N GLY A 150 -4.45 20.25 9.20
CA GLY A 150 -3.01 20.45 8.99
C GLY A 150 -2.18 20.08 10.20
N ARG A 151 -0.89 19.86 9.94
CA ARG A 151 0.13 19.70 10.96
C ARG A 151 0.75 21.06 11.27
N GLY A 152 1.10 21.28 12.54
CA GLY A 152 1.83 22.44 13.03
C GLY A 152 3.32 22.14 13.19
N ASP A 153 3.94 22.76 14.19
CA ASP A 153 5.36 22.60 14.49
C ASP A 153 5.68 21.20 14.99
N VAL A 154 6.90 20.77 14.77
CA VAL A 154 7.40 19.46 15.24
C VAL A 154 7.53 19.50 16.76
N LEU A 155 7.13 18.44 17.43
CA LEU A 155 7.36 18.25 18.86
C LEU A 155 8.83 17.93 19.11
N GLU A 156 9.43 18.57 20.11
CA GLU A 156 10.84 18.42 20.41
C GLU A 156 11.09 17.97 21.87
N GLY A 157 12.33 17.56 22.15
CA GLY A 157 12.80 17.28 23.49
C GLY A 157 12.08 16.13 24.20
N GLU A 158 11.78 16.31 25.48
CA GLU A 158 11.16 15.25 26.31
C GLU A 158 9.72 14.95 25.88
N GLN A 159 8.97 15.93 25.39
CA GLN A 159 7.60 15.72 24.91
C GLN A 159 7.55 14.76 23.71
N ALA A 160 8.47 14.90 22.76
CA ALA A 160 8.57 14.01 21.62
C ALA A 160 8.91 12.57 22.03
N LYS A 161 9.84 12.40 22.99
CA LYS A 161 10.21 11.09 23.53
C LYS A 161 9.04 10.44 24.23
N GLU A 162 8.35 11.15 25.11
CA GLU A 162 7.20 10.64 25.84
C GLU A 162 6.12 10.14 24.88
N VAL A 163 5.79 10.91 23.81
CA VAL A 163 4.80 10.49 22.82
C VAL A 163 5.24 9.24 22.07
N LEU A 164 6.51 9.15 21.66
CA LEU A 164 7.03 7.96 20.99
C LEU A 164 7.02 6.73 21.89
N GLU A 165 7.38 6.88 23.17
CA GLU A 165 7.33 5.80 24.16
C GLU A 165 5.90 5.32 24.40
N LEU A 166 4.93 6.22 24.52
CA LEU A 166 3.51 5.86 24.64
C LEU A 166 3.05 5.06 23.42
N LEU A 167 3.32 5.54 22.20
CA LEU A 167 2.94 4.84 20.97
C LEU A 167 3.57 3.44 20.89
N LYS A 168 4.85 3.32 21.22
CA LYS A 168 5.57 2.06 21.21
C LYS A 168 5.02 1.08 22.27
N ASN A 169 4.97 1.51 23.52
CA ASN A 169 4.58 0.68 24.64
C ASN A 169 3.13 0.19 24.50
N ASP A 170 2.22 1.06 24.06
CA ASP A 170 0.83 0.68 23.84
C ASP A 170 0.71 -0.31 22.67
N SER A 171 1.45 -0.10 21.58
CA SER A 171 1.44 -1.03 20.44
C SER A 171 1.94 -2.42 20.84
N GLU A 172 3.06 -2.51 21.53
CA GLU A 172 3.64 -3.77 22.01
C GLU A 172 2.71 -4.46 23.00
N ARG A 173 2.22 -3.74 24.02
CA ARG A 173 1.32 -4.27 25.05
C ARG A 173 0.00 -4.79 24.46
N THR A 174 -0.60 -4.05 23.55
CA THR A 174 -1.86 -4.48 22.94
C THR A 174 -1.68 -5.69 22.03
N TYR A 175 -0.53 -5.81 21.36
CA TYR A 175 -0.20 -6.98 20.57
C TYR A 175 0.03 -8.22 21.45
N ASP A 176 0.76 -8.11 22.56
CA ASP A 176 0.96 -9.21 23.50
C ASP A 176 -0.39 -9.69 24.10
N ASN A 177 -1.29 -8.76 24.38
CA ASN A 177 -2.66 -9.08 24.77
C ASN A 177 -3.45 -9.76 23.63
N TYR A 178 -3.24 -9.37 22.38
CA TYR A 178 -3.84 -9.99 21.21
C TYR A 178 -3.44 -11.45 21.08
N GLU A 179 -2.15 -11.79 21.17
CA GLU A 179 -1.67 -13.17 21.20
C GLU A 179 -2.24 -13.95 22.39
N THR A 180 -2.28 -13.32 23.57
CA THR A 180 -2.87 -13.92 24.77
C THR A 180 -4.36 -14.24 24.60
N MET A 181 -5.13 -13.35 24.00
CA MET A 181 -6.55 -13.59 23.69
C MET A 181 -6.74 -14.69 22.66
N LEU A 182 -5.86 -14.77 21.66
CA LEU A 182 -5.87 -15.86 20.67
C LEU A 182 -5.46 -17.20 21.29
N ASN A 183 -4.74 -17.18 22.40
CA ASN A 183 -4.01 -18.32 22.96
C ASN A 183 -3.03 -18.95 21.94
N GLU A 184 -2.53 -18.13 21.02
CA GLU A 184 -1.66 -18.55 19.92
C GLU A 184 -0.64 -17.43 19.64
N ARG A 185 0.63 -17.79 19.43
CA ARG A 185 1.70 -16.87 19.04
C ARG A 185 1.76 -16.74 17.52
N PHE A 186 2.49 -15.73 17.05
CA PHE A 186 2.71 -15.50 15.62
C PHE A 186 3.34 -16.72 14.92
N ASP A 187 4.18 -17.49 15.58
CA ASP A 187 4.80 -18.71 15.07
C ASP A 187 3.87 -19.94 15.04
N GLY A 188 2.61 -19.77 15.45
CA GLY A 188 1.60 -20.83 15.50
C GLY A 188 1.64 -21.68 16.78
N SER A 189 2.53 -21.37 17.73
CA SER A 189 2.60 -22.12 18.99
C SER A 189 1.47 -21.75 19.95
N THR A 190 0.86 -22.74 20.62
CA THR A 190 -0.15 -22.53 21.66
C THR A 190 0.50 -21.96 22.93
N ILE A 191 -0.14 -20.97 23.56
CA ILE A 191 0.37 -20.37 24.80
C ILE A 191 0.03 -21.22 26.03
N ASP A 192 -1.20 -21.72 26.13
CA ASP A 192 -1.70 -22.50 27.26
C ASP A 192 -2.65 -23.61 26.76
N GLU A 193 -2.21 -24.87 26.84
CA GLU A 193 -2.96 -26.04 26.37
C GLU A 193 -4.32 -26.23 27.07
N ASN A 194 -4.52 -25.62 28.24
CA ASN A 194 -5.75 -25.73 29.01
C ASN A 194 -6.77 -24.63 28.67
N LYS A 195 -6.44 -23.69 27.81
CA LYS A 195 -7.30 -22.57 27.43
C LYS A 195 -7.74 -22.62 25.97
N LYS A 196 -8.92 -22.08 25.72
CA LYS A 196 -9.41 -21.84 24.36
C LYS A 196 -9.11 -20.40 23.99
N GLY A 197 -8.63 -20.17 22.75
CA GLY A 197 -8.43 -18.84 22.22
C GLY A 197 -9.74 -18.16 21.78
N LEU A 198 -9.75 -16.85 21.83
CA LEU A 198 -10.80 -16.02 21.26
C LEU A 198 -10.73 -16.08 19.70
N ALA A 199 -11.88 -15.97 19.04
CA ALA A 199 -11.91 -15.90 17.59
C ALA A 199 -11.06 -14.71 17.08
N ARG A 200 -10.27 -14.93 16.02
CA ARG A 200 -9.35 -13.93 15.44
C ARG A 200 -10.05 -12.62 15.09
N GLU A 201 -11.28 -12.68 14.57
CA GLU A 201 -12.06 -11.49 14.24
C GLU A 201 -12.42 -10.61 15.46
N LEU A 202 -12.46 -11.19 16.65
CA LEU A 202 -12.71 -10.48 17.90
C LEU A 202 -11.42 -10.01 18.55
N ALA A 203 -10.39 -10.88 18.60
CA ALA A 203 -9.12 -10.56 19.24
C ALA A 203 -8.43 -9.33 18.60
N ARG A 204 -8.52 -9.18 17.26
CA ARG A 204 -7.94 -8.04 16.54
C ARG A 204 -8.52 -6.67 16.92
N MET A 205 -9.65 -6.61 17.63
CA MET A 205 -10.20 -5.34 18.14
C MET A 205 -9.24 -4.60 19.07
N ASN A 206 -8.34 -5.34 19.72
CA ASN A 206 -7.38 -4.78 20.67
C ASN A 206 -6.13 -4.18 20.01
N LEU A 207 -5.92 -4.39 18.71
CA LEU A 207 -4.76 -3.87 17.99
C LEU A 207 -4.87 -2.36 17.78
N THR A 208 -3.72 -1.69 17.88
CA THR A 208 -3.63 -0.26 17.64
C THR A 208 -3.75 0.05 16.14
N LEU A 209 -4.24 1.24 15.80
CA LEU A 209 -4.45 1.65 14.40
C LEU A 209 -3.15 1.84 13.60
N ASN A 210 -2.00 1.95 14.26
CA ASN A 210 -0.68 2.00 13.60
C ASN A 210 -0.12 0.61 13.25
N THR A 211 -0.82 -0.48 13.58
CA THR A 211 -0.50 -1.83 13.11
C THR A 211 -0.51 -1.87 11.59
N TYR A 212 0.46 -2.56 10.98
CA TYR A 212 0.55 -2.70 9.54
C TYR A 212 -0.44 -3.73 9.00
N THR A 213 -1.04 -3.40 7.84
CA THR A 213 -1.81 -4.30 6.98
C THR A 213 -1.21 -4.31 5.58
N GLN A 214 -1.68 -5.20 4.72
CA GLN A 214 -1.25 -5.29 3.33
C GLN A 214 -2.45 -5.49 2.44
N TRP A 215 -2.39 -4.98 1.22
CA TRP A 215 -3.40 -5.22 0.20
C TRP A 215 -2.86 -5.20 -1.22
N TYR A 216 -3.59 -5.84 -2.11
CA TYR A 216 -3.54 -5.53 -3.53
C TYR A 216 -4.52 -4.41 -3.82
N TRP A 217 -4.03 -3.40 -4.52
CA TRP A 217 -4.81 -2.25 -4.97
C TRP A 217 -4.68 -2.13 -6.48
N LYS A 218 -5.79 -2.26 -7.21
CA LYS A 218 -5.82 -2.07 -8.67
C LYS A 218 -6.68 -0.86 -8.99
N THR A 219 -6.14 0.05 -9.76
CA THR A 219 -6.82 1.27 -10.19
C THR A 219 -6.42 1.62 -11.61
N ASP A 220 -7.29 2.34 -12.31
CA ASP A 220 -7.01 3.05 -13.54
C ASP A 220 -6.14 4.31 -13.29
N LEU A 221 -5.63 4.91 -14.36
CA LEU A 221 -4.80 6.11 -14.34
C LEU A 221 -5.62 7.39 -14.10
#